data_2b6ae2d51e81ada496d6d21b8bc30507
#
_entry.id   2b6ae2d51e81ada496d6d21b8bc30507
#
_cell.length_a   1.000
_cell.length_b   1.000
_cell.length_c   1.000
_cell.angle_alpha   90.00
_cell.angle_beta   90.00
_cell.angle_gamma   90.00
#
_symmetry.space_group_name_H-M   'P 1'
#
loop_
_entity.id
_entity.type
_entity.pdbx_description
1 polymer ?
#
loop_
_entity_poly.entity_id
_entity_poly.type
_entity_poly.pdbx_seq_one_letter_code
_entity_poly.pdbx_strand_id
1 'polypeptide(L)'
;MPGEGVAAMVVRPLERALADGDRIWAVIRGSATNHVGRSNSPTAPRPELQARVLTEAWADAGVSPAELGLLEAHGTGTLLGDPIEVRGLRTAFGDEGRPGGCVLGSVKANLGHLEAAAGIAGVIRAILSLRHGLIPAMPNGEQLNPYLDLDGSPFVVNTEAVPWPAADGGVRRAGVSSFGVSGSNTHVVVEEPPRTPVPQRPDGGQLLVVSARTAERLRVHCGRLAQALQRDRPHLADVAWTLQTGREAFAHRAAIWAENLEEAICALDALAAGRKPDGVWTGRVADVIELERVTTSPGDDLRRWRRPGPTGPSSTGRPPGPPRTRPWPTLPSYPSAGLATGCPTARRPPD
;
A
#
# COMPACT_ATOMS: atom_id res chain seq x y z
N MET A 1 -7.17 -14.01 -20.37
CA MET A 1 -5.86 -13.52 -20.86
C MET A 1 -4.80 -13.78 -19.81
N PRO A 2 -3.64 -14.35 -20.15
CA PRO A 2 -2.51 -14.41 -19.22
C PRO A 2 -1.98 -12.99 -18.93
N GLY A 3 -1.50 -12.79 -17.73
CA GLY A 3 -0.79 -11.58 -17.29
C GLY A 3 0.51 -11.97 -16.61
N GLU A 4 1.39 -11.01 -16.39
CA GLU A 4 2.67 -11.21 -15.71
C GLU A 4 2.77 -10.26 -14.53
N GLY A 5 3.29 -10.75 -13.42
CA GLY A 5 3.50 -9.91 -12.24
C GLY A 5 4.13 -10.65 -11.07
N VAL A 6 4.71 -9.86 -10.19
CA VAL A 6 5.22 -10.29 -8.90
C VAL A 6 4.85 -9.23 -7.86
N ALA A 7 4.45 -9.68 -6.70
CA ALA A 7 4.12 -8.79 -5.60
C ALA A 7 4.61 -9.37 -4.26
N ALA A 8 4.78 -8.49 -3.28
CA ALA A 8 5.12 -8.84 -1.92
C ALA A 8 4.34 -7.97 -0.95
N MET A 9 3.89 -8.55 0.15
CA MET A 9 3.27 -7.85 1.27
C MET A 9 4.04 -8.17 2.54
N VAL A 10 4.22 -7.16 3.39
CA VAL A 10 4.75 -7.34 4.74
C VAL A 10 3.56 -7.42 5.69
N VAL A 11 3.45 -8.52 6.41
CA VAL A 11 2.41 -8.74 7.41
C VAL A 11 3.02 -8.80 8.80
N ARG A 12 2.23 -8.34 9.79
CA ARG A 12 2.66 -8.27 11.17
C ARG A 12 1.45 -8.40 12.09
N PRO A 13 1.55 -8.99 13.29
CA PRO A 13 0.47 -8.97 14.25
C PRO A 13 0.00 -7.55 14.55
N LEU A 14 -1.34 -7.33 14.51
CA LEU A 14 -1.95 -6.00 14.64
C LEU A 14 -1.53 -5.28 15.92
N GLU A 15 -1.53 -5.98 17.06
CA GLU A 15 -1.14 -5.41 18.35
C GLU A 15 0.29 -4.87 18.33
N ARG A 16 1.22 -5.60 17.71
CA ARG A 16 2.61 -5.16 17.57
C ARG A 16 2.74 -3.98 16.62
N ALA A 17 2.01 -4.00 15.51
CA ALA A 17 2.00 -2.90 14.56
C ALA A 17 1.48 -1.60 15.21
N LEU A 18 0.41 -1.71 16.01
CA LEU A 18 -0.12 -0.58 16.77
C LEU A 18 0.85 -0.08 17.86
N ALA A 19 1.46 -1.01 18.62
CA ALA A 19 2.40 -0.67 19.68
C ALA A 19 3.66 0.02 19.14
N ASP A 20 4.13 -0.39 17.98
CA ASP A 20 5.32 0.18 17.33
C ASP A 20 5.01 1.41 16.46
N GLY A 21 3.71 1.77 16.30
CA GLY A 21 3.28 2.89 15.48
C GLY A 21 3.51 2.66 13.98
N ASP A 22 3.46 1.40 13.54
CA ASP A 22 3.59 1.06 12.13
C ASP A 22 2.43 1.62 11.32
N ARG A 23 2.69 1.94 10.06
CA ARG A 23 1.64 2.32 9.12
C ARG A 23 0.88 1.08 8.66
N ILE A 24 -0.35 0.94 9.12
CA ILE A 24 -1.24 -0.15 8.75
C ILE A 24 -2.05 0.26 7.52
N TRP A 25 -2.02 -0.54 6.46
CA TRP A 25 -2.77 -0.31 5.22
C TRP A 25 -4.14 -0.98 5.24
N ALA A 26 -4.20 -2.16 5.82
CA ALA A 26 -5.41 -2.92 6.08
C ALA A 26 -5.14 -3.97 7.15
N VAL A 27 -6.17 -4.59 7.66
CA VAL A 27 -6.10 -5.70 8.61
C VAL A 27 -6.64 -6.95 7.92
N ILE A 28 -5.91 -8.04 7.94
CA ILE A 28 -6.43 -9.36 7.59
C ILE A 28 -7.21 -9.84 8.81
N ARG A 29 -8.53 -9.95 8.66
CA ARG A 29 -9.43 -10.32 9.77
C ARG A 29 -9.59 -11.81 9.92
N GLY A 30 -9.60 -12.52 8.79
CA GLY A 30 -9.75 -13.95 8.77
C GLY A 30 -9.40 -14.54 7.41
N SER A 31 -9.19 -15.83 7.38
CA SER A 31 -8.88 -16.56 6.16
C SER A 31 -9.26 -18.03 6.30
N ALA A 32 -9.54 -18.65 5.17
CA ALA A 32 -9.72 -20.10 5.10
C ALA A 32 -9.14 -20.65 3.82
N THR A 33 -8.78 -21.92 3.88
CA THR A 33 -8.30 -22.68 2.72
C THR A 33 -8.87 -24.08 2.77
N ASN A 34 -9.37 -24.55 1.64
CA ASN A 34 -9.78 -25.95 1.48
C ASN A 34 -9.32 -26.50 0.14
N HIS A 35 -9.63 -27.74 -0.12
CA HIS A 35 -9.31 -28.41 -1.37
C HIS A 35 -10.52 -29.12 -1.92
N VAL A 36 -10.74 -29.04 -3.25
CA VAL A 36 -11.92 -29.66 -3.92
C VAL A 36 -11.94 -31.19 -3.80
N GLY A 37 -10.81 -31.83 -3.45
CA GLY A 37 -10.73 -33.28 -3.31
C GLY A 37 -10.99 -34.00 -4.64
N ARG A 38 -11.72 -35.12 -4.56
CA ARG A 38 -12.10 -35.88 -5.73
C ARG A 38 -13.21 -35.16 -6.49
N SER A 39 -13.01 -34.85 -7.76
CA SER A 39 -13.96 -34.19 -8.64
C SER A 39 -14.06 -34.96 -9.99
N ASN A 40 -15.04 -34.61 -10.81
CA ASN A 40 -15.25 -35.24 -12.12
C ASN A 40 -14.13 -34.95 -13.14
N SER A 41 -13.34 -33.90 -12.88
CA SER A 41 -12.16 -33.49 -13.65
C SER A 41 -11.15 -32.83 -12.69
N PRO A 42 -9.84 -32.97 -12.89
CA PRO A 42 -8.82 -32.32 -12.06
C PRO A 42 -8.99 -30.80 -11.92
N THR A 43 -9.61 -30.15 -12.90
CA THR A 43 -9.79 -28.71 -12.96
C THR A 43 -11.24 -28.24 -12.74
N ALA A 44 -12.18 -29.16 -12.46
CA ALA A 44 -13.60 -28.81 -12.31
C ALA A 44 -13.83 -28.13 -10.94
N PRO A 45 -14.27 -26.86 -10.92
CA PRO A 45 -14.58 -26.18 -9.68
C PRO A 45 -15.84 -26.79 -9.04
N ARG A 46 -15.92 -26.71 -7.71
CA ARG A 46 -17.08 -27.18 -6.93
C ARG A 46 -17.65 -26.02 -6.11
N PRO A 47 -18.85 -25.53 -6.48
CA PRO A 47 -19.46 -24.37 -5.85
C PRO A 47 -19.71 -24.59 -4.35
N GLU A 48 -20.02 -25.83 -3.93
CA GLU A 48 -20.23 -26.13 -2.50
C GLU A 48 -18.96 -25.97 -1.67
N LEU A 49 -17.78 -26.31 -2.24
CA LEU A 49 -16.50 -26.15 -1.55
C LEU A 49 -15.98 -24.72 -1.63
N GLN A 50 -16.32 -24.00 -2.70
CA GLN A 50 -16.11 -22.55 -2.76
C GLN A 50 -16.97 -21.84 -1.72
N ALA A 51 -18.28 -22.18 -1.61
CA ALA A 51 -19.13 -21.62 -0.57
C ALA A 51 -18.59 -21.90 0.83
N ARG A 52 -18.12 -23.12 1.07
CA ARG A 52 -17.58 -23.53 2.36
C ARG A 52 -16.33 -22.72 2.75
N VAL A 53 -15.38 -22.51 1.83
CA VAL A 53 -14.18 -21.71 2.16
C VAL A 53 -14.52 -20.25 2.46
N LEU A 54 -15.56 -19.71 1.81
CA LEU A 54 -16.08 -18.37 2.10
C LEU A 54 -16.63 -18.28 3.52
N THR A 55 -17.57 -19.18 3.86
CA THR A 55 -18.20 -19.18 5.19
C THR A 55 -17.23 -19.46 6.32
N GLU A 56 -16.24 -20.33 6.10
CA GLU A 56 -15.15 -20.59 7.08
C GLU A 56 -14.29 -19.33 7.29
N ALA A 57 -13.92 -18.60 6.22
CA ALA A 57 -13.15 -17.36 6.34
C ALA A 57 -13.93 -16.23 7.02
N TRP A 58 -15.23 -16.11 6.76
CA TRP A 58 -16.09 -15.13 7.42
C TRP A 58 -16.29 -15.44 8.89
N ALA A 59 -16.44 -16.71 9.23
CA ALA A 59 -16.50 -17.16 10.63
C ALA A 59 -15.19 -16.88 11.37
N ASP A 60 -14.03 -17.13 10.76
CA ASP A 60 -12.72 -16.81 11.31
C ASP A 60 -12.54 -15.30 11.51
N ALA A 61 -13.06 -14.50 10.57
CA ALA A 61 -13.08 -13.04 10.66
C ALA A 61 -14.06 -12.47 11.71
N GLY A 62 -15.06 -13.25 12.11
CA GLY A 62 -16.18 -12.78 12.93
C GLY A 62 -17.04 -11.75 12.19
N VAL A 63 -17.28 -11.94 10.88
CA VAL A 63 -17.94 -10.99 9.96
C VAL A 63 -19.12 -11.67 9.30
N SER A 64 -20.28 -10.98 9.24
CA SER A 64 -21.41 -11.38 8.43
C SER A 64 -21.15 -11.06 6.95
N PRO A 65 -21.59 -11.88 5.99
CA PRO A 65 -21.50 -11.57 4.58
C PRO A 65 -22.17 -10.23 4.22
N ALA A 66 -23.21 -9.81 4.92
CA ALA A 66 -23.85 -8.50 4.71
C ALA A 66 -22.96 -7.28 5.00
N GLU A 67 -21.86 -7.47 5.72
CA GLU A 67 -20.91 -6.41 6.05
C GLU A 67 -19.82 -6.23 4.97
N LEU A 68 -19.78 -7.13 3.96
CA LEU A 68 -18.83 -7.06 2.86
C LEU A 68 -19.37 -6.11 1.78
N GLY A 69 -18.65 -5.03 1.51
CA GLY A 69 -19.01 -4.08 0.46
C GLY A 69 -18.30 -4.36 -0.88
N LEU A 70 -17.23 -5.15 -0.86
CA LEU A 70 -16.48 -5.56 -2.05
C LEU A 70 -16.11 -7.05 -1.95
N LEU A 71 -16.34 -7.77 -3.02
CA LEU A 71 -15.78 -9.09 -3.27
C LEU A 71 -14.86 -9.05 -4.48
N GLU A 72 -13.60 -9.27 -4.24
CA GLU A 72 -12.60 -9.54 -5.27
C GLU A 72 -12.66 -11.02 -5.62
N ALA A 73 -13.36 -11.32 -6.71
CA ALA A 73 -13.58 -12.68 -7.17
C ALA A 73 -12.29 -13.31 -7.75
N HIS A 74 -12.25 -14.61 -7.77
CA HIS A 74 -11.27 -15.31 -8.59
C HIS A 74 -11.44 -14.94 -10.06
N GLY A 75 -12.66 -14.91 -10.59
CA GLY A 75 -13.08 -14.21 -11.81
C GLY A 75 -12.13 -14.38 -13.00
N THR A 76 -11.98 -15.62 -13.50
CA THR A 76 -11.05 -15.91 -14.62
C THR A 76 -11.61 -15.58 -15.99
N GLY A 77 -12.87 -15.16 -16.09
CA GLY A 77 -13.53 -14.79 -17.34
C GLY A 77 -13.90 -16.00 -18.21
N THR A 78 -14.07 -17.18 -17.62
CA THR A 78 -14.45 -18.40 -18.36
C THR A 78 -15.96 -18.59 -18.34
N LEU A 79 -16.51 -19.12 -19.45
CA LEU A 79 -17.96 -19.30 -19.60
C LEU A 79 -18.59 -20.16 -18.50
N LEU A 80 -17.85 -21.11 -17.94
CA LEU A 80 -18.33 -22.02 -16.89
C LEU A 80 -17.83 -21.66 -15.50
N GLY A 81 -16.62 -21.15 -15.38
CA GLY A 81 -15.98 -20.88 -14.09
C GLY A 81 -16.67 -19.78 -13.32
N ASP A 82 -16.93 -18.65 -13.97
CA ASP A 82 -17.52 -17.49 -13.31
C ASP A 82 -18.96 -17.77 -12.81
N PRO A 83 -19.86 -18.44 -13.59
CA PRO A 83 -21.17 -18.84 -13.06
C PRO A 83 -21.10 -19.81 -11.88
N ILE A 84 -20.15 -20.74 -11.88
CA ILE A 84 -19.92 -21.64 -10.75
C ILE A 84 -19.48 -20.88 -9.51
N GLU A 85 -18.57 -19.92 -9.66
CA GLU A 85 -18.13 -19.06 -8.57
C GLU A 85 -19.28 -18.22 -8.01
N VAL A 86 -20.06 -17.57 -8.86
CA VAL A 86 -21.26 -16.80 -8.45
C VAL A 86 -22.26 -17.69 -7.71
N ARG A 87 -22.49 -18.92 -8.18
CA ARG A 87 -23.33 -19.89 -7.46
C ARG A 87 -22.77 -20.21 -6.08
N GLY A 88 -21.45 -20.39 -5.95
CA GLY A 88 -20.78 -20.58 -4.66
C GLY A 88 -20.96 -19.38 -3.73
N LEU A 89 -20.79 -18.17 -4.25
CA LEU A 89 -21.04 -16.92 -3.53
C LEU A 89 -22.49 -16.80 -3.06
N ARG A 90 -23.48 -17.04 -3.94
CA ARG A 90 -24.90 -17.02 -3.57
C ARG A 90 -25.21 -18.04 -2.47
N THR A 91 -24.66 -19.24 -2.58
CA THR A 91 -24.84 -20.29 -1.56
C THR A 91 -24.25 -19.86 -0.22
N ALA A 92 -23.08 -19.22 -0.22
CA ALA A 92 -22.42 -18.75 1.00
C ALA A 92 -23.16 -17.58 1.67
N PHE A 93 -23.71 -16.65 0.87
CA PHE A 93 -24.49 -15.52 1.37
C PHE A 93 -25.87 -15.97 1.90
N GLY A 94 -26.47 -17.01 1.32
CA GLY A 94 -27.83 -17.40 1.68
C GLY A 94 -28.81 -16.24 1.50
N ASP A 95 -29.58 -15.98 2.55
CA ASP A 95 -30.55 -14.88 2.60
C ASP A 95 -29.96 -13.57 3.17
N GLU A 96 -28.66 -13.56 3.47
CA GLU A 96 -27.99 -12.38 3.99
C GLU A 96 -27.60 -11.39 2.88
N GLY A 97 -27.60 -10.13 3.22
CA GLY A 97 -27.27 -9.06 2.29
C GLY A 97 -28.47 -8.50 1.53
N ARG A 98 -28.41 -7.22 1.24
CA ARG A 98 -29.40 -6.52 0.41
C ARG A 98 -29.03 -6.65 -1.07
N PRO A 99 -30.00 -6.72 -1.97
CA PRO A 99 -29.72 -6.72 -3.41
C PRO A 99 -28.81 -5.56 -3.81
N GLY A 100 -27.73 -5.84 -4.56
CA GLY A 100 -26.75 -4.85 -5.00
C GLY A 100 -25.90 -4.23 -3.87
N GLY A 101 -25.92 -4.80 -2.66
CA GLY A 101 -25.18 -4.28 -1.50
C GLY A 101 -23.68 -4.55 -1.51
N CYS A 102 -23.22 -5.48 -2.33
CA CYS A 102 -21.83 -5.89 -2.44
C CYS A 102 -21.33 -5.81 -3.89
N VAL A 103 -20.28 -5.06 -4.14
CA VAL A 103 -19.68 -4.98 -5.48
C VAL A 103 -18.84 -6.24 -5.74
N LEU A 104 -19.09 -6.90 -6.86
CA LEU A 104 -18.31 -8.02 -7.35
C LEU A 104 -17.33 -7.53 -8.42
N GLY A 105 -16.03 -7.71 -8.17
CA GLY A 105 -14.96 -7.27 -9.06
C GLY A 105 -13.87 -8.32 -9.24
N SER A 106 -12.98 -8.09 -10.19
CA SER A 106 -11.75 -8.87 -10.33
C SER A 106 -10.64 -8.04 -10.97
N VAL A 107 -9.47 -8.00 -10.33
CA VAL A 107 -8.27 -7.35 -10.86
C VAL A 107 -7.79 -7.96 -12.16
N LYS A 108 -8.20 -9.21 -12.46
CA LYS A 108 -7.84 -9.91 -13.69
C LYS A 108 -8.39 -9.24 -14.94
N ALA A 109 -9.49 -8.49 -14.81
CA ALA A 109 -10.02 -7.67 -15.90
C ALA A 109 -9.05 -6.53 -16.30
N ASN A 110 -8.21 -6.04 -15.36
CA ASN A 110 -7.23 -4.99 -15.59
C ASN A 110 -5.85 -5.52 -15.97
N LEU A 111 -5.38 -6.57 -15.30
CA LEU A 111 -3.99 -7.05 -15.36
C LEU A 111 -3.84 -8.38 -16.10
N GLY A 112 -4.94 -9.07 -16.40
CA GLY A 112 -4.91 -10.47 -16.83
C GLY A 112 -4.71 -11.41 -15.64
N HIS A 113 -4.62 -12.70 -15.91
CA HIS A 113 -4.42 -13.72 -14.89
C HIS A 113 -2.93 -13.91 -14.61
N LEU A 114 -2.49 -13.47 -13.43
CA LEU A 114 -1.09 -13.52 -13.01
C LEU A 114 -0.68 -14.88 -12.40
N GLU A 115 -1.49 -15.93 -12.62
CA GLU A 115 -1.23 -17.29 -12.13
C GLU A 115 -0.93 -17.30 -10.61
N ALA A 116 0.28 -17.66 -10.22
CA ALA A 116 0.68 -17.72 -8.81
C ALA A 116 0.59 -16.37 -8.07
N ALA A 117 0.68 -15.24 -8.79
CA ALA A 117 0.56 -13.90 -8.20
C ALA A 117 -0.88 -13.34 -8.22
N ALA A 118 -1.86 -14.07 -8.77
CA ALA A 118 -3.22 -13.56 -8.95
C ALA A 118 -3.91 -13.23 -7.60
N GLY A 119 -3.76 -14.10 -6.60
CA GLY A 119 -4.37 -13.90 -5.27
C GLY A 119 -3.83 -12.64 -4.58
N ILE A 120 -2.51 -12.46 -4.56
CA ILE A 120 -1.90 -11.29 -3.93
C ILE A 120 -2.26 -9.99 -4.66
N ALA A 121 -2.41 -10.02 -5.98
CA ALA A 121 -2.87 -8.87 -6.77
C ALA A 121 -4.31 -8.46 -6.38
N GLY A 122 -5.20 -9.44 -6.18
CA GLY A 122 -6.57 -9.20 -5.68
C GLY A 122 -6.56 -8.58 -4.28
N VAL A 123 -5.74 -9.10 -3.37
CA VAL A 123 -5.60 -8.52 -2.02
C VAL A 123 -5.10 -7.07 -2.10
N ILE A 124 -4.10 -6.77 -2.92
CA ILE A 124 -3.59 -5.40 -3.11
C ILE A 124 -4.69 -4.48 -3.66
N ARG A 125 -5.49 -4.93 -4.65
CA ARG A 125 -6.62 -4.15 -5.17
C ARG A 125 -7.64 -3.85 -4.08
N ALA A 126 -8.01 -4.83 -3.28
CA ALA A 126 -8.94 -4.66 -2.16
C ALA A 126 -8.39 -3.66 -1.12
N ILE A 127 -7.12 -3.78 -0.73
CA ILE A 127 -6.45 -2.84 0.20
C ILE A 127 -6.44 -1.41 -0.35
N LEU A 128 -6.14 -1.23 -1.63
CA LEU A 128 -6.17 0.09 -2.26
C LEU A 128 -7.57 0.66 -2.32
N SER A 129 -8.59 -0.16 -2.61
CA SER A 129 -10.00 0.26 -2.59
C SER A 129 -10.43 0.72 -1.19
N LEU A 130 -10.08 -0.03 -0.15
CA LEU A 130 -10.31 0.35 1.25
C LEU A 130 -9.66 1.70 1.58
N ARG A 131 -8.39 1.85 1.21
CA ARG A 131 -7.59 3.04 1.52
C ARG A 131 -8.13 4.30 0.84
N HIS A 132 -8.55 4.17 -0.43
CA HIS A 132 -9.05 5.31 -1.20
C HIS A 132 -10.55 5.56 -1.01
N GLY A 133 -11.27 4.65 -0.34
CA GLY A 133 -12.72 4.73 -0.21
C GLY A 133 -13.42 4.73 -1.58
N LEU A 134 -12.86 3.96 -2.51
CA LEU A 134 -13.29 3.91 -3.90
C LEU A 134 -13.21 2.47 -4.41
N ILE A 135 -14.25 1.99 -5.04
CA ILE A 135 -14.22 0.72 -5.78
C ILE A 135 -14.02 1.05 -7.26
N PRO A 136 -12.89 0.63 -7.87
CA PRO A 136 -12.64 0.93 -9.28
C PRO A 136 -13.61 0.19 -10.18
N ALA A 137 -13.88 0.78 -11.36
CA ALA A 137 -14.69 0.17 -12.40
C ALA A 137 -14.16 -1.22 -12.80
N MET A 138 -15.08 -2.10 -13.18
CA MET A 138 -14.76 -3.38 -13.84
C MET A 138 -14.63 -3.10 -15.35
N PRO A 139 -13.44 -3.20 -15.94
CA PRO A 139 -13.30 -3.14 -17.39
C PRO A 139 -14.19 -4.20 -18.05
N ASN A 140 -14.87 -3.84 -19.12
CA ASN A 140 -15.82 -4.70 -19.82
C ASN A 140 -17.04 -5.17 -18.97
N GLY A 141 -17.33 -4.49 -17.86
CA GLY A 141 -18.48 -4.80 -17.00
C GLY A 141 -19.85 -4.69 -17.70
N GLU A 142 -19.92 -4.04 -18.88
CA GLU A 142 -21.11 -3.99 -19.72
C GLU A 142 -21.36 -5.31 -20.48
N GLN A 143 -20.34 -6.14 -20.64
CA GLN A 143 -20.38 -7.41 -21.38
C GLN A 143 -20.18 -8.60 -20.44
N LEU A 144 -21.11 -8.74 -19.49
CA LEU A 144 -21.06 -9.85 -18.55
C LEU A 144 -21.35 -11.18 -19.24
N ASN A 145 -20.82 -12.25 -18.66
CA ASN A 145 -21.13 -13.60 -19.06
C ASN A 145 -22.64 -13.81 -18.92
N PRO A 146 -23.36 -14.24 -19.98
CA PRO A 146 -24.83 -14.40 -19.99
C PRO A 146 -25.36 -15.46 -19.02
N TYR A 147 -24.47 -16.29 -18.49
CA TYR A 147 -24.82 -17.32 -17.50
C TYR A 147 -24.61 -16.87 -16.05
N LEU A 148 -24.19 -15.62 -15.82
CA LEU A 148 -24.12 -15.07 -14.47
C LEU A 148 -25.53 -14.78 -13.94
N ASP A 149 -25.90 -15.47 -12.88
CA ASP A 149 -27.15 -15.26 -12.17
C ASP A 149 -26.98 -14.21 -11.07
N LEU A 150 -27.06 -12.94 -11.47
CA LEU A 150 -26.92 -11.80 -10.53
C LEU A 150 -28.28 -11.20 -10.13
N ASP A 151 -29.35 -11.52 -10.81
CA ASP A 151 -30.67 -10.95 -10.55
C ASP A 151 -31.17 -11.30 -9.15
N GLY A 152 -31.59 -10.27 -8.42
CA GLY A 152 -32.04 -10.40 -7.03
C GLY A 152 -30.95 -10.85 -6.04
N SER A 153 -29.69 -10.97 -6.50
CA SER A 153 -28.57 -11.32 -5.63
C SER A 153 -28.05 -10.10 -4.86
N PRO A 154 -27.23 -10.30 -3.81
CA PRO A 154 -26.53 -9.23 -3.15
C PRO A 154 -25.48 -8.53 -4.03
N PHE A 155 -25.14 -9.08 -5.19
CA PHE A 155 -24.00 -8.66 -5.98
C PHE A 155 -24.37 -7.68 -7.09
N VAL A 156 -23.45 -6.74 -7.36
CA VAL A 156 -23.49 -5.84 -8.50
C VAL A 156 -22.10 -5.70 -9.10
N VAL A 157 -22.01 -5.64 -10.42
CA VAL A 157 -20.77 -5.32 -11.14
C VAL A 157 -20.84 -3.85 -11.55
N ASN A 158 -19.88 -3.05 -11.15
CA ASN A 158 -19.85 -1.62 -11.46
C ASN A 158 -19.06 -1.35 -12.75
N THR A 159 -19.63 -0.58 -13.66
CA THR A 159 -18.99 -0.14 -14.92
C THR A 159 -18.25 1.18 -14.78
N GLU A 160 -18.52 1.91 -13.70
CA GLU A 160 -17.83 3.14 -13.32
C GLU A 160 -17.22 3.00 -11.92
N ALA A 161 -16.21 3.81 -11.63
CA ALA A 161 -15.66 3.86 -10.28
C ALA A 161 -16.72 4.45 -9.33
N VAL A 162 -16.97 3.75 -8.23
CA VAL A 162 -17.99 4.17 -7.25
C VAL A 162 -17.35 4.52 -5.92
N PRO A 163 -17.78 5.63 -5.27
CA PRO A 163 -17.40 5.90 -3.90
C PRO A 163 -17.81 4.75 -2.98
N TRP A 164 -16.92 4.41 -2.07
CA TRP A 164 -17.19 3.40 -1.06
C TRP A 164 -17.24 4.04 0.33
N PRO A 165 -18.36 4.65 0.72
CA PRO A 165 -18.50 5.24 2.03
C PRO A 165 -18.39 4.15 3.11
N ALA A 166 -17.77 4.47 4.23
CA ALA A 166 -17.92 3.63 5.41
C ALA A 166 -19.39 3.69 5.84
N ALA A 167 -19.97 2.55 6.26
CA ALA A 167 -21.27 2.56 6.90
C ALA A 167 -21.22 3.44 8.16
N ASP A 168 -22.34 4.02 8.57
CA ASP A 168 -22.43 4.89 9.76
C ASP A 168 -21.81 4.21 10.98
N GLY A 169 -20.67 4.72 11.44
CA GLY A 169 -19.87 4.11 12.50
C GLY A 169 -19.20 2.78 12.17
N GLY A 170 -19.38 2.27 10.95
CA GLY A 170 -18.85 0.99 10.48
C GLY A 170 -17.47 1.08 9.85
N VAL A 171 -16.95 -0.08 9.54
CA VAL A 171 -15.64 -0.31 8.92
C VAL A 171 -15.87 -0.96 7.56
N ARG A 172 -15.16 -0.51 6.53
CA ARG A 172 -15.22 -1.13 5.22
C ARG A 172 -14.51 -2.49 5.24
N ARG A 173 -15.13 -3.49 4.62
CA ARG A 173 -14.61 -4.85 4.53
C ARG A 173 -14.70 -5.38 3.10
N ALA A 174 -13.68 -6.11 2.70
CA ALA A 174 -13.65 -6.81 1.43
C ALA A 174 -13.28 -8.28 1.62
N GLY A 175 -13.89 -9.14 0.82
CA GLY A 175 -13.48 -10.54 0.65
C GLY A 175 -12.66 -10.71 -0.62
N VAL A 176 -11.65 -11.57 -0.58
CA VAL A 176 -10.78 -11.87 -1.74
C VAL A 176 -10.70 -13.38 -1.93
N SER A 177 -11.12 -13.85 -3.09
CA SER A 177 -11.11 -15.27 -3.47
C SER A 177 -9.95 -15.59 -4.42
N SER A 178 -9.30 -16.71 -4.19
CA SER A 178 -8.31 -17.27 -5.12
C SER A 178 -8.43 -18.79 -5.17
N PHE A 179 -8.75 -19.31 -6.37
CA PHE A 179 -8.99 -20.73 -6.60
C PHE A 179 -7.94 -21.28 -7.55
N GLY A 180 -7.12 -22.19 -7.04
CA GLY A 180 -6.04 -22.81 -7.82
C GLY A 180 -6.54 -23.92 -8.74
N VAL A 181 -5.93 -24.03 -9.92
CA VAL A 181 -6.23 -25.09 -10.90
C VAL A 181 -6.03 -26.50 -10.33
N SER A 182 -5.15 -26.64 -9.34
CA SER A 182 -4.93 -27.90 -8.61
C SER A 182 -6.04 -28.25 -7.62
N GLY A 183 -7.05 -27.40 -7.46
CA GLY A 183 -8.18 -27.61 -6.58
C GLY A 183 -8.07 -26.98 -5.19
N SER A 184 -7.05 -26.18 -4.92
CA SER A 184 -6.95 -25.39 -3.69
C SER A 184 -7.80 -24.15 -3.78
N ASN A 185 -8.71 -23.92 -2.84
CA ASN A 185 -9.50 -22.70 -2.71
C ASN A 185 -9.03 -21.93 -1.48
N THR A 186 -8.88 -20.63 -1.61
CA THR A 186 -8.56 -19.73 -0.50
C THR A 186 -9.46 -18.51 -0.54
N HIS A 187 -9.90 -18.06 0.64
CA HIS A 187 -10.59 -16.79 0.82
C HIS A 187 -10.00 -16.04 1.99
N VAL A 188 -9.86 -14.72 1.82
CA VAL A 188 -9.29 -13.81 2.82
C VAL A 188 -10.24 -12.65 3.01
N VAL A 189 -10.51 -12.27 4.28
CA VAL A 189 -11.25 -11.06 4.63
C VAL A 189 -10.27 -9.98 5.03
N VAL A 190 -10.34 -8.84 4.37
CA VAL A 190 -9.55 -7.64 4.68
C VAL A 190 -10.46 -6.50 5.13
N GLU A 191 -9.99 -5.74 6.09
CA GLU A 191 -10.72 -4.65 6.76
C GLU A 191 -9.89 -3.38 6.78
N GLU A 192 -10.51 -2.22 6.83
CA GLU A 192 -9.83 -0.93 7.06
C GLU A 192 -8.98 -0.98 8.34
N PRO A 193 -7.84 -0.28 8.34
CA PRO A 193 -7.04 -0.16 9.54
C PRO A 193 -7.81 0.58 10.64
N PRO A 194 -7.52 0.29 11.93
CA PRO A 194 -8.07 1.08 13.02
C PRO A 194 -7.75 2.57 12.85
N ARG A 195 -8.72 3.43 13.13
CA ARG A 195 -8.50 4.88 13.13
C ARG A 195 -7.53 5.24 14.24
N THR A 196 -6.34 5.64 13.88
CA THR A 196 -5.36 6.16 14.84
C THR A 196 -5.65 7.64 15.08
N PRO A 197 -5.68 8.12 16.32
CA PRO A 197 -5.77 9.54 16.60
C PRO A 197 -4.65 10.28 15.88
N VAL A 198 -4.97 11.38 15.21
CA VAL A 198 -3.95 12.25 14.61
C VAL A 198 -3.18 12.91 15.74
N PRO A 199 -1.88 12.66 15.90
CA PRO A 199 -1.12 13.29 16.97
C PRO A 199 -1.05 14.80 16.77
N GLN A 200 -0.95 15.55 17.87
CA GLN A 200 -0.68 16.98 17.79
C GLN A 200 0.63 17.21 17.03
N ARG A 201 0.56 18.06 16.02
CA ARG A 201 1.71 18.41 15.18
C ARG A 201 2.31 19.70 15.74
N PRO A 202 3.65 19.78 15.90
CA PRO A 202 4.27 21.02 16.24
C PRO A 202 4.09 22.05 15.12
N ASP A 203 3.71 23.26 15.51
CA ASP A 203 3.72 24.42 14.62
C ASP A 203 5.14 24.96 14.51
N GLY A 204 5.41 25.70 13.41
CA GLY A 204 6.67 26.39 13.18
C GLY A 204 7.66 25.62 12.31
N GLY A 205 8.87 26.19 12.22
CA GLY A 205 9.91 25.71 11.31
C GLY A 205 10.34 24.27 11.57
N GLN A 206 10.62 23.55 10.50
CA GLN A 206 11.01 22.16 10.49
C GLN A 206 12.32 21.94 9.74
N LEU A 207 13.12 20.99 10.21
CA LEU A 207 14.34 20.56 9.54
C LEU A 207 14.05 19.36 8.66
N LEU A 208 14.19 19.50 7.34
CA LEU A 208 14.10 18.41 6.40
C LEU A 208 15.50 17.89 6.06
N VAL A 209 15.69 16.59 6.14
CA VAL A 209 16.95 15.93 5.78
C VAL A 209 16.75 15.02 4.57
N VAL A 210 17.55 15.24 3.53
CA VAL A 210 17.48 14.45 2.28
C VAL A 210 18.87 13.92 1.99
N SER A 211 18.96 12.66 1.54
CA SER A 211 20.24 12.08 1.19
C SER A 211 20.15 11.16 -0.03
N ALA A 212 21.28 10.93 -0.67
CA ALA A 212 21.40 10.00 -1.78
C ALA A 212 22.84 9.47 -1.91
N ARG A 213 23.02 8.43 -2.72
CA ARG A 213 24.35 7.83 -2.98
C ARG A 213 25.27 8.73 -3.80
N THR A 214 24.72 9.59 -4.65
CA THR A 214 25.47 10.54 -5.48
C THR A 214 24.84 11.93 -5.44
N ALA A 215 25.60 12.97 -5.76
CA ALA A 215 25.10 14.34 -5.83
C ALA A 215 24.01 14.52 -6.90
N GLU A 216 24.12 13.83 -8.02
CA GLU A 216 23.10 13.82 -9.08
C GLU A 216 21.79 13.23 -8.58
N ARG A 217 21.85 12.06 -7.91
CA ARG A 217 20.67 11.41 -7.32
C ARG A 217 20.03 12.26 -6.23
N LEU A 218 20.83 12.99 -5.46
CA LEU A 218 20.31 13.92 -4.46
C LEU A 218 19.44 15.00 -5.13
N ARG A 219 19.92 15.62 -6.23
CA ARG A 219 19.13 16.60 -6.98
C ARG A 219 17.82 16.02 -7.54
N VAL A 220 17.90 14.84 -8.15
CA VAL A 220 16.70 14.15 -8.66
C VAL A 220 15.72 13.84 -7.53
N HIS A 221 16.22 13.41 -6.37
CA HIS A 221 15.38 13.14 -5.19
C HIS A 221 14.71 14.40 -4.66
N CYS A 222 15.45 15.50 -4.56
CA CYS A 222 14.87 16.78 -4.17
C CYS A 222 13.73 17.21 -5.10
N GLY A 223 13.90 17.12 -6.42
CA GLY A 223 12.86 17.47 -7.37
C GLY A 223 11.61 16.58 -7.26
N ARG A 224 11.78 15.26 -7.10
CA ARG A 224 10.65 14.34 -6.88
C ARG A 224 9.93 14.60 -5.57
N LEU A 225 10.68 14.94 -4.51
CA LEU A 225 10.10 15.30 -3.22
C LEU A 225 9.31 16.61 -3.34
N ALA A 226 9.84 17.63 -3.99
CA ALA A 226 9.13 18.88 -4.24
C ALA A 226 7.80 18.66 -4.96
N GLN A 227 7.81 17.89 -6.05
CA GLN A 227 6.60 17.55 -6.80
C GLN A 227 5.56 16.80 -5.94
N ALA A 228 6.01 15.86 -5.11
CA ALA A 228 5.11 15.15 -4.20
C ALA A 228 4.50 16.08 -3.15
N LEU A 229 5.30 16.99 -2.58
CA LEU A 229 4.81 17.97 -1.61
C LEU A 229 3.82 18.97 -2.23
N GLN A 230 4.05 19.38 -3.47
CA GLN A 230 3.11 20.23 -4.24
C GLN A 230 1.78 19.54 -4.48
N ARG A 231 1.80 18.27 -4.88
CA ARG A 231 0.60 17.49 -5.18
C ARG A 231 -0.21 17.12 -3.94
N ASP A 232 0.47 16.59 -2.92
CA ASP A 232 -0.18 15.92 -1.79
C ASP A 232 -0.40 16.85 -0.58
N ARG A 233 0.26 18.01 -0.56
CA ARG A 233 0.14 19.07 0.46
C ARG A 233 0.16 18.53 1.91
N PRO A 234 1.12 17.66 2.29
CA PRO A 234 1.18 17.12 3.64
C PRO A 234 1.57 18.17 4.67
N HIS A 235 1.30 17.91 5.95
CA HIS A 235 1.80 18.77 7.02
C HIS A 235 3.32 18.70 7.11
N LEU A 236 4.00 19.85 7.20
CA LEU A 236 5.47 19.95 7.15
C LEU A 236 6.15 19.11 8.24
N ALA A 237 5.60 19.08 9.46
CA ALA A 237 6.13 18.29 10.55
C ALA A 237 6.11 16.76 10.27
N ASP A 238 5.09 16.26 9.54
CA ASP A 238 5.02 14.86 9.15
C ASP A 238 6.08 14.52 8.09
N VAL A 239 6.35 15.45 7.19
CA VAL A 239 7.43 15.35 6.19
C VAL A 239 8.79 15.28 6.89
N ALA A 240 9.07 16.24 7.77
CA ALA A 240 10.31 16.29 8.53
C ALA A 240 10.54 15.01 9.33
N TRP A 241 9.52 14.58 10.08
CA TRP A 241 9.54 13.32 10.81
C TRP A 241 9.88 12.13 9.93
N THR A 242 9.19 11.99 8.80
CA THR A 242 9.42 10.87 7.88
C THR A 242 10.83 10.86 7.32
N LEU A 243 11.36 12.03 6.96
CA LEU A 243 12.70 12.15 6.42
C LEU A 243 13.77 11.85 7.48
N GLN A 244 13.56 12.27 8.72
CA GLN A 244 14.51 12.09 9.82
C GLN A 244 14.56 10.66 10.35
N THR A 245 13.41 9.96 10.39
CA THR A 245 13.30 8.68 11.07
C THR A 245 13.09 7.50 10.13
N GLY A 246 12.51 7.74 8.94
CA GLY A 246 12.05 6.72 8.02
C GLY A 246 12.87 6.59 6.74
N ARG A 247 14.03 7.25 6.65
CA ARG A 247 14.90 7.19 5.46
C ARG A 247 16.31 6.82 5.85
N GLU A 248 16.94 6.01 5.00
CA GLU A 248 18.35 5.68 5.12
C GLU A 248 19.21 6.90 4.82
N ALA A 249 20.28 7.08 5.61
CA ALA A 249 21.21 8.18 5.47
C ALA A 249 22.39 7.79 4.56
N PHE A 250 22.43 8.34 3.35
CA PHE A 250 23.50 8.13 2.38
C PHE A 250 24.59 9.22 2.46
N ALA A 251 25.66 9.04 1.67
CA ALA A 251 26.85 9.89 1.72
C ALA A 251 26.58 11.35 1.31
N HIS A 252 25.83 11.61 0.24
CA HIS A 252 25.48 12.96 -0.18
C HIS A 252 24.20 13.40 0.53
N ARG A 253 24.27 14.52 1.25
CA ARG A 253 23.21 14.98 2.16
C ARG A 253 22.87 16.44 1.92
N ALA A 254 21.60 16.76 2.14
CA ALA A 254 21.09 18.12 2.26
C ALA A 254 20.23 18.23 3.53
N ALA A 255 20.35 19.33 4.21
CA ALA A 255 19.50 19.74 5.31
C ALA A 255 18.84 21.07 4.93
N ILE A 256 17.55 21.19 5.13
CA ILE A 256 16.73 22.32 4.72
C ILE A 256 15.92 22.75 5.94
N TRP A 257 16.09 23.99 6.36
CA TRP A 257 15.20 24.62 7.32
C TRP A 257 14.09 25.34 6.57
N ALA A 258 12.84 25.07 6.92
CA ALA A 258 11.67 25.71 6.32
C ALA A 258 10.62 26.00 7.39
N GLU A 259 10.07 27.20 7.39
CA GLU A 259 9.00 27.62 8.32
C GLU A 259 7.63 27.07 7.87
N ASN A 260 7.47 26.82 6.60
CA ASN A 260 6.22 26.33 5.98
C ASN A 260 6.51 25.42 4.79
N LEU A 261 5.44 24.83 4.25
CA LEU A 261 5.53 23.87 3.15
C LEU A 261 6.02 24.50 1.85
N GLU A 262 5.65 25.76 1.58
CA GLU A 262 6.05 26.52 0.39
C GLU A 262 7.56 26.76 0.36
N GLU A 263 8.12 27.17 1.47
CA GLU A 263 9.58 27.34 1.61
C GLU A 263 10.32 26.02 1.40
N ALA A 264 9.80 24.94 1.97
CA ALA A 264 10.38 23.62 1.76
C ALA A 264 10.38 23.21 0.27
N ILE A 265 9.27 23.44 -0.43
CA ILE A 265 9.14 23.17 -1.86
C ILE A 265 10.13 24.03 -2.65
N CYS A 266 10.18 25.35 -2.42
CA CYS A 266 11.10 26.25 -3.10
C CYS A 266 12.57 25.85 -2.90
N ALA A 267 12.94 25.48 -1.68
CA ALA A 267 14.31 25.05 -1.36
C ALA A 267 14.67 23.72 -2.06
N LEU A 268 13.73 22.77 -2.10
CA LEU A 268 13.91 21.50 -2.79
C LEU A 268 14.03 21.68 -4.32
N ASP A 269 13.22 22.53 -4.92
CA ASP A 269 13.30 22.86 -6.35
C ASP A 269 14.62 23.59 -6.69
N ALA A 270 15.07 24.49 -5.82
CA ALA A 270 16.37 25.13 -5.99
C ALA A 270 17.52 24.12 -5.94
N LEU A 271 17.50 23.17 -5.00
CA LEU A 271 18.48 22.08 -4.93
C LEU A 271 18.43 21.16 -6.15
N ALA A 272 17.23 20.85 -6.65
CA ALA A 272 17.07 20.07 -7.88
C ALA A 272 17.71 20.77 -9.08
N ALA A 273 17.60 22.10 -9.16
CA ALA A 273 18.23 22.94 -10.17
C ALA A 273 19.74 23.21 -9.93
N GLY A 274 20.33 22.60 -8.88
CA GLY A 274 21.74 22.80 -8.54
C GLY A 274 22.04 24.13 -7.85
N ARG A 275 21.04 24.87 -7.39
CA ARG A 275 21.18 26.12 -6.63
C ARG A 275 21.12 25.83 -5.15
N LYS A 276 21.78 26.67 -4.35
CA LYS A 276 21.79 26.54 -2.89
C LYS A 276 21.27 27.83 -2.27
N PRO A 277 19.98 27.90 -1.90
CA PRO A 277 19.41 29.06 -1.24
C PRO A 277 19.84 29.14 0.25
N ASP A 278 19.52 30.27 0.90
CA ASP A 278 19.68 30.43 2.33
C ASP A 278 18.84 29.39 3.08
N GLY A 279 19.28 28.99 4.28
CA GLY A 279 18.59 27.94 5.04
C GLY A 279 18.81 26.51 4.52
N VAL A 280 19.71 26.33 3.55
CA VAL A 280 20.07 25.02 3.00
C VAL A 280 21.54 24.71 3.23
N TRP A 281 21.83 23.54 3.76
CA TRP A 281 23.17 22.99 3.94
C TRP A 281 23.32 21.73 3.10
N THR A 282 24.45 21.61 2.40
CA THR A 282 24.79 20.44 1.61
C THR A 282 26.17 19.95 1.95
N GLY A 283 26.38 18.64 1.95
CA GLY A 283 27.68 18.07 2.26
C GLY A 283 27.80 16.61 1.79
N ARG A 284 29.03 16.09 1.88
CA ARG A 284 29.31 14.67 1.66
C ARG A 284 29.99 14.11 2.90
N VAL A 285 29.52 12.95 3.36
CA VAL A 285 30.21 12.17 4.39
C VAL A 285 31.13 11.21 3.68
N ALA A 286 32.44 11.36 3.91
CA ALA A 286 33.47 10.61 3.19
C ALA A 286 33.53 9.13 3.62
N ASP A 287 33.29 8.88 4.92
CA ASP A 287 33.27 7.54 5.52
C ASP A 287 32.04 7.41 6.41
N VAL A 288 31.59 6.17 6.64
CA VAL A 288 30.48 5.87 7.56
C VAL A 288 30.99 6.08 8.99
N ILE A 289 31.11 7.35 9.38
CA ILE A 289 31.19 7.69 10.79
C ILE A 289 29.75 7.56 11.30
N GLU A 290 29.58 6.71 12.28
CA GLU A 290 28.34 6.59 13.04
C GLU A 290 27.92 7.98 13.49
N LEU A 291 26.90 8.55 12.85
CA LEU A 291 26.38 9.85 13.23
C LEU A 291 25.70 9.65 14.58
N GLU A 292 26.38 10.11 15.63
CA GLU A 292 25.70 10.37 16.90
C GLU A 292 24.44 11.19 16.60
N ARG A 293 23.31 10.66 17.02
CA ARG A 293 22.01 11.32 16.86
C ARG A 293 22.04 12.62 17.63
N VAL A 294 22.16 13.72 16.91
CA VAL A 294 21.99 15.04 17.52
C VAL A 294 20.51 15.19 17.83
N THR A 295 20.17 15.03 19.10
CA THR A 295 18.86 15.39 19.62
C THR A 295 18.88 16.86 19.96
N THR A 296 18.20 17.67 19.17
CA THR A 296 17.85 19.03 19.58
C THR A 296 16.60 18.96 20.44
N SER A 297 16.70 19.36 21.70
CA SER A 297 15.53 19.69 22.50
C SER A 297 14.85 20.94 21.92
N PRO A 298 13.51 21.08 22.03
CA PRO A 298 12.85 22.32 21.64
C PRO A 298 13.43 23.47 22.42
N GLY A 299 14.17 24.37 21.77
CA GLY A 299 14.85 25.50 22.39
C GLY A 299 16.37 25.56 22.18
N ASP A 300 17.00 24.51 21.69
CA ASP A 300 18.42 24.57 21.35
C ASP A 300 18.62 25.37 20.06
N ASP A 301 19.48 26.37 20.14
CA ASP A 301 19.77 27.32 19.06
C ASP A 301 20.39 26.58 17.85
N LEU A 302 19.59 26.34 16.80
CA LEU A 302 20.02 25.73 15.55
C LEU A 302 21.17 26.47 14.84
N ARG A 303 21.55 27.66 15.30
CA ARG A 303 22.74 28.42 14.85
C ARG A 303 24.06 27.72 15.17
N ARG A 304 24.06 26.73 16.08
CA ARG A 304 25.24 25.90 16.41
C ARG A 304 25.68 24.96 15.30
N TRP A 305 24.84 24.73 14.30
CA TRP A 305 25.19 23.92 13.14
C TRP A 305 26.14 24.56 12.12
N ARG A 306 26.64 25.73 12.43
CA ARG A 306 27.64 26.43 11.63
C ARG A 306 29.06 25.83 11.78
N ARG A 307 29.35 24.68 11.26
CA ARG A 307 30.62 23.94 11.19
C ARG A 307 30.81 22.90 12.31
N PRO A 308 31.04 21.62 11.98
CA PRO A 308 31.67 20.71 12.92
C PRO A 308 33.15 21.14 13.08
N GLY A 309 33.53 21.56 14.27
CA GLY A 309 34.91 21.62 14.68
C GLY A 309 35.49 20.22 14.87
N PRO A 310 36.83 20.06 14.89
CA PRO A 310 37.49 18.76 14.94
C PRO A 310 37.42 18.00 16.28
N THR A 311 36.58 18.42 17.22
CA THR A 311 36.44 17.73 18.53
C THR A 311 34.97 17.68 18.93
N GLY A 312 34.34 16.50 18.74
CA GLY A 312 32.99 16.22 19.25
C GLY A 312 33.02 15.84 20.73
N PRO A 313 31.99 16.20 21.54
CA PRO A 313 31.86 15.70 22.90
C PRO A 313 31.27 14.27 22.88
N SER A 314 31.90 13.41 23.68
CA SER A 314 31.36 12.11 24.04
C SER A 314 30.21 12.27 25.04
N SER A 315 29.02 11.85 24.71
CA SER A 315 27.96 11.64 25.70
C SER A 315 27.19 10.35 25.42
N THR A 316 27.33 9.41 26.31
CA THR A 316 26.60 8.16 26.44
C THR A 316 25.23 8.42 27.08
N GLY A 317 24.24 8.74 26.29
CA GLY A 317 22.86 8.84 26.73
C GLY A 317 21.91 8.60 25.56
N ARG A 318 21.26 7.45 25.54
CA ARG A 318 20.21 7.15 24.54
C ARG A 318 19.03 8.09 24.80
N PRO A 319 18.69 9.03 23.90
CA PRO A 319 17.51 9.88 24.09
C PRO A 319 16.24 9.04 24.06
N PRO A 320 15.18 9.46 24.78
CA PRO A 320 13.88 8.84 24.65
C PRO A 320 13.45 8.90 23.17
N GLY A 321 13.08 7.74 22.62
CA GLY A 321 12.58 7.66 21.26
C GLY A 321 11.37 8.60 21.12
N PRO A 322 11.19 9.25 19.96
CA PRO A 322 10.03 10.09 19.72
C PRO A 322 8.74 9.27 19.89
N PRO A 323 7.61 9.91 20.24
CA PRO A 323 6.35 9.21 20.40
C PRO A 323 6.02 8.42 19.12
N ARG A 324 5.82 7.11 19.27
CA ARG A 324 5.71 6.12 18.18
C ARG A 324 4.39 6.16 17.40
N THR A 325 3.58 7.21 17.54
CA THR A 325 2.19 7.27 17.08
C THR A 325 1.92 8.16 15.89
N ARG A 326 2.95 8.64 15.17
CA ARG A 326 2.73 9.50 14.00
C ARG A 326 2.50 8.68 12.74
N PRO A 327 1.42 8.95 11.97
CA PRO A 327 1.25 8.35 10.65
C PRO A 327 2.36 8.86 9.72
N TRP A 328 2.98 7.94 8.99
CA TRP A 328 4.00 8.26 8.00
C TRP A 328 3.35 8.85 6.76
N PRO A 329 3.69 10.07 6.31
CA PRO A 329 3.26 10.56 5.02
C PRO A 329 3.85 9.70 3.90
N THR A 330 3.10 9.59 2.80
CA THR A 330 3.58 8.89 1.60
C THR A 330 4.56 9.79 0.86
N LEU A 331 5.83 9.63 1.15
CA LEU A 331 6.88 10.34 0.41
C LEU A 331 7.47 9.43 -0.69
N PRO A 332 7.95 10.01 -1.80
CA PRO A 332 8.59 9.25 -2.85
C PRO A 332 9.81 8.49 -2.32
N SER A 333 9.99 7.26 -2.79
CA SER A 333 11.19 6.47 -2.52
C SER A 333 12.40 7.06 -3.24
N TYR A 334 13.60 6.64 -2.84
CA TYR A 334 14.81 7.00 -3.56
C TYR A 334 14.70 6.63 -5.05
N PRO A 335 15.18 7.51 -5.96
CA PRO A 335 15.26 7.13 -7.36
C PRO A 335 16.20 5.91 -7.47
N SER A 336 15.63 4.73 -7.73
CA SER A 336 16.41 3.59 -8.18
C SER A 336 17.17 4.01 -9.44
N ALA A 337 18.44 3.62 -9.55
CA ALA A 337 19.10 3.67 -10.86
C ALA A 337 18.22 2.87 -11.79
N GLY A 338 17.63 3.49 -12.79
CA GLY A 338 16.90 2.77 -13.82
C GLY A 338 17.85 1.71 -14.34
N LEU A 339 17.61 0.47 -13.99
CA LEU A 339 18.08 -0.63 -14.81
C LEU A 339 17.40 -0.37 -16.13
N ALA A 340 18.20 0.00 -17.13
CA ALA A 340 17.76 -0.05 -18.52
C ALA A 340 17.27 -1.49 -18.71
N THR A 341 15.96 -1.67 -18.77
CA THR A 341 15.35 -2.92 -19.18
C THR A 341 15.51 -3.05 -20.70
N GLY A 342 16.74 -3.17 -21.12
CA GLY A 342 17.11 -3.79 -22.38
C GLY A 342 17.37 -5.25 -22.05
N CYS A 343 16.33 -6.06 -22.10
CA CYS A 343 16.51 -7.51 -22.21
C CYS A 343 17.29 -7.74 -23.52
N PRO A 344 18.53 -8.27 -23.51
CA PRO A 344 19.16 -8.66 -24.74
C PRO A 344 18.35 -9.82 -25.31
N THR A 345 17.68 -9.59 -26.42
CA THR A 345 17.13 -10.67 -27.25
C THR A 345 18.25 -11.65 -27.51
N ALA A 346 18.15 -12.83 -26.92
CA ALA A 346 19.00 -13.95 -27.22
C ALA A 346 18.90 -14.23 -28.74
N ARG A 347 19.91 -13.85 -29.47
CA ARG A 347 20.08 -14.33 -30.85
C ARG A 347 20.30 -15.83 -30.77
N ARG A 348 19.44 -16.59 -31.42
CA ARG A 348 19.72 -18.00 -31.73
C ARG A 348 21.00 -18.03 -32.57
N PRO A 349 21.92 -18.99 -32.35
CA PRO A 349 23.00 -19.23 -33.28
C PRO A 349 22.40 -19.75 -34.62
N PRO A 350 23.03 -19.43 -35.76
CA PRO A 350 22.66 -20.04 -37.03
C PRO A 350 23.01 -21.52 -37.02
N ASP A 351 22.24 -22.28 -37.79
CA ASP A 351 22.36 -23.72 -38.03
C ASP A 351 23.76 -24.17 -38.43
#